data_327f1b1ec838dc1234bdb04aa140a218
#
_entry.id   327f1b1ec838dc1234bdb04aa140a218
#
_cell.length_a   1.000
_cell.length_b   1.000
_cell.length_c   1.000
_cell.angle_alpha   90.00
_cell.angle_beta   90.00
_cell.angle_gamma   90.00
#
_symmetry.space_group_name_H-M   'P 1'
#
loop_
_entity.id
_entity.type
_entity.pdbx_description
1 polymer ?
#
loop_
_entity_poly.entity_id
_entity_poly.type
_entity_poly.pdbx_seq_one_letter_code
_entity_poly.pdbx_strand_id
1 'polypeptide(L)'
;MIVRSGRKLPRRADADRSLTELYQLHYRTLVRLAALLVPDLATAEDIVQDAFAAVYSAWLGGPDRPDADAAHSLLLRLVVDRSRAVPPGGRPRDPGLMSALWTLPARQREVLVLQYAADLPANQVAAAAGLTETAVRSQAALAFSALRAELPTAG
;
A
#
# COMPACT_ATOMS: atom_id res chain seq x y z
N MET A 1 -33.10 34.07 -7.16
CA MET A 1 -32.86 33.38 -6.84
C MET A 1 -32.05 32.37 -7.17
N ILE A 2 -31.40 32.10 -7.00
CA ILE A 2 -30.56 31.34 -7.27
C ILE A 2 -30.49 30.08 -6.93
N VAL A 3 -30.37 29.35 -7.49
CA VAL A 3 -30.44 28.20 -7.23
C VAL A 3 -29.34 27.53 -7.14
N ARG A 4 -28.86 27.30 -6.50
CA ARG A 4 -27.90 26.64 -6.32
C ARG A 4 -28.04 25.40 -6.62
N SER A 5 -28.22 25.01 -7.36
CA SER A 5 -28.21 23.84 -7.76
C SER A 5 -27.57 22.90 -7.11
N GLY A 6 -27.92 22.50 -6.59
CA GLY A 6 -27.42 21.69 -5.92
C GLY A 6 -26.54 20.75 -6.10
N ARG A 7 -25.80 20.81 -6.56
CA ARG A 7 -25.00 19.97 -6.81
C ARG A 7 -24.68 19.33 -5.72
N LYS A 8 -24.81 19.15 -5.01
CA LYS A 8 -24.35 18.71 -4.04
C LYS A 8 -24.71 17.53 -3.63
N LEU A 9 -25.27 17.07 -3.86
CA LEU A 9 -25.68 16.13 -3.28
C LEU A 9 -25.39 14.88 -3.52
N PRO A 10 -25.22 14.35 -4.30
CA PRO A 10 -25.07 13.05 -4.50
C PRO A 10 -23.79 12.68 -4.08
N ARG A 11 -23.24 13.30 -3.29
CA ARG A 11 -22.02 12.95 -2.95
C ARG A 11 -21.96 11.60 -2.44
N ARG A 12 -22.88 11.07 -1.74
CA ARG A 12 -22.83 9.74 -1.21
C ARG A 12 -22.92 8.70 -2.29
N ALA A 13 -23.82 8.87 -3.23
CA ALA A 13 -23.95 7.92 -4.34
C ALA A 13 -22.71 7.90 -5.21
N ASP A 14 -22.10 9.05 -5.45
CA ASP A 14 -20.88 9.14 -6.22
C ASP A 14 -19.72 8.48 -5.47
N ALA A 15 -19.63 8.73 -4.18
CA ALA A 15 -18.60 8.14 -3.35
C ALA A 15 -18.73 6.62 -3.32
N ASP A 16 -19.95 6.10 -3.21
CA ASP A 16 -20.21 4.67 -3.20
C ASP A 16 -19.76 4.03 -4.51
N ARG A 17 -20.09 4.67 -5.63
CA ARG A 17 -19.69 4.16 -6.93
C ARG A 17 -18.17 4.18 -7.10
N SER A 18 -17.56 5.29 -6.73
CA SER A 18 -16.11 5.42 -6.83
C SER A 18 -15.39 4.42 -5.93
N LEU A 19 -15.92 4.19 -4.73
CA LEU A 19 -15.37 3.21 -3.82
C LEU A 19 -15.44 1.81 -4.41
N THR A 20 -16.58 1.45 -5.01
CA THR A 20 -16.75 0.13 -5.62
C THR A 20 -15.75 -0.07 -6.75
N GLU A 21 -15.59 0.92 -7.61
CA GLU A 21 -14.63 0.84 -8.70
C GLU A 21 -13.20 0.71 -8.19
N LEU A 22 -12.85 1.51 -7.21
CA LEU A 22 -11.51 1.49 -6.62
C LEU A 22 -11.22 0.14 -5.97
N TYR A 23 -12.21 -0.39 -5.26
CA TYR A 23 -12.11 -1.67 -4.60
C TYR A 23 -11.89 -2.79 -5.63
N GLN A 24 -12.70 -2.81 -6.69
CA GLN A 24 -12.57 -3.82 -7.72
C GLN A 24 -11.20 -3.80 -8.40
N LEU A 25 -10.66 -2.60 -8.60
CA LEU A 25 -9.37 -2.47 -9.26
C LEU A 25 -8.19 -2.82 -8.38
N HIS A 26 -8.26 -2.50 -7.11
CA HIS A 26 -7.05 -2.50 -6.29
C HIS A 26 -7.06 -3.40 -5.06
N TYR A 27 -8.20 -3.92 -4.65
CA TYR A 27 -8.28 -4.65 -3.38
C TYR A 27 -7.32 -5.84 -3.31
N ARG A 28 -7.34 -6.69 -4.31
CA ARG A 28 -6.49 -7.88 -4.30
C ARG A 28 -5.00 -7.55 -4.28
N THR A 29 -4.62 -6.57 -5.09
CA THR A 29 -3.22 -6.15 -5.15
C THR A 29 -2.77 -5.57 -3.82
N LEU A 30 -3.62 -4.77 -3.18
CA LEU A 30 -3.29 -4.18 -1.89
C LEU A 30 -3.21 -5.22 -0.78
N VAL A 31 -4.09 -6.23 -0.82
CA VAL A 31 -4.02 -7.32 0.17
C VAL A 31 -2.73 -8.12 -0.02
N ARG A 32 -2.35 -8.40 -1.25
CA ARG A 32 -1.07 -9.09 -1.51
C ARG A 32 0.10 -8.27 -1.00
N LEU A 33 0.07 -6.97 -1.25
CA LEU A 33 1.11 -6.07 -0.77
C LEU A 33 1.18 -6.10 0.76
N ALA A 34 0.04 -5.92 1.41
CA ALA A 34 -0.01 -5.92 2.86
C ALA A 34 0.43 -7.27 3.45
N ALA A 35 0.06 -8.37 2.79
CA ALA A 35 0.43 -9.71 3.26
C ALA A 35 1.95 -9.94 3.22
N LEU A 36 2.67 -9.17 2.41
CA LEU A 36 4.12 -9.23 2.39
C LEU A 36 4.75 -8.34 3.46
N LEU A 37 3.96 -7.48 4.10
CA LEU A 37 4.44 -6.52 5.09
C LEU A 37 4.00 -6.84 6.52
N VAL A 38 3.03 -7.72 6.71
CA VAL A 38 2.52 -8.07 8.03
C VAL A 38 2.48 -9.59 8.21
N PRO A 39 2.40 -10.07 9.47
CA PRO A 39 2.56 -11.50 9.75
C PRO A 39 1.46 -12.41 9.22
N ASP A 40 0.24 -11.95 9.10
CA ASP A 40 -0.86 -12.83 8.74
C ASP A 40 -1.86 -12.16 7.80
N LEU A 41 -2.60 -12.99 7.10
CA LEU A 41 -3.55 -12.53 6.09
C LEU A 41 -4.70 -11.73 6.69
N ALA A 42 -5.20 -12.14 7.85
CA ALA A 42 -6.32 -11.44 8.47
C ALA A 42 -5.94 -9.99 8.80
N THR A 43 -4.73 -9.78 9.32
CA THR A 43 -4.21 -8.43 9.59
C THR A 43 -4.07 -7.65 8.29
N ALA A 44 -3.57 -8.29 7.23
CA ALA A 44 -3.44 -7.63 5.93
C ALA A 44 -4.80 -7.17 5.40
N GLU A 45 -5.80 -8.02 5.49
CA GLU A 45 -7.15 -7.67 5.04
C GLU A 45 -7.73 -6.51 5.86
N ASP A 46 -7.55 -6.53 7.17
CA ASP A 46 -8.03 -5.45 8.04
C ASP A 46 -7.37 -4.11 7.69
N ILE A 47 -6.07 -4.13 7.44
CA ILE A 47 -5.34 -2.92 7.06
C ILE A 47 -5.89 -2.35 5.76
N VAL A 48 -6.13 -3.20 4.78
CA VAL A 48 -6.63 -2.74 3.48
C VAL A 48 -8.07 -2.23 3.61
N GLN A 49 -8.90 -2.90 4.37
CA GLN A 49 -10.27 -2.43 4.60
C GLN A 49 -10.27 -1.07 5.30
N ASP A 50 -9.42 -0.89 6.29
CA ASP A 50 -9.30 0.39 6.98
C ASP A 50 -8.82 1.49 6.04
N ALA A 51 -7.92 1.17 5.13
CA ALA A 51 -7.44 2.13 4.16
C ALA A 51 -8.56 2.57 3.21
N PHE A 52 -9.37 1.63 2.74
CA PHE A 52 -10.52 1.97 1.90
C PHE A 52 -11.55 2.81 2.66
N ALA A 53 -11.78 2.49 3.94
CA ALA A 53 -12.69 3.26 4.77
C ALA A 53 -12.20 4.71 4.92
N ALA A 54 -10.89 4.90 5.07
CA ALA A 54 -10.31 6.24 5.18
C ALA A 54 -10.48 7.04 3.89
N VAL A 55 -10.30 6.40 2.74
CA VAL A 55 -10.52 7.07 1.46
C VAL A 55 -11.98 7.44 1.29
N TYR A 56 -12.88 6.53 1.65
CA TYR A 56 -14.32 6.81 1.57
C TYR A 56 -14.69 8.01 2.45
N SER A 57 -14.17 8.06 3.66
CA SER A 57 -14.39 9.19 4.55
C SER A 57 -13.89 10.50 3.95
N ALA A 58 -12.73 10.46 3.30
CA ALA A 58 -12.20 11.65 2.64
C ALA A 58 -13.13 12.12 1.52
N TRP A 59 -13.73 11.18 0.78
CA TRP A 59 -14.66 11.55 -0.28
C TRP A 59 -15.95 12.16 0.25
N LEU A 60 -16.38 11.77 1.44
CA LEU A 60 -17.59 12.32 2.04
C LEU A 60 -17.32 13.64 2.78
N GLY A 61 -16.08 13.90 3.11
CA GLY A 61 -15.74 14.94 4.06
C GLY A 61 -15.63 16.35 3.51
N GLY A 62 -15.67 16.55 2.22
CA GLY A 62 -15.55 17.91 1.73
C GLY A 62 -15.29 18.02 0.24
N PRO A 63 -15.01 19.23 -0.21
CA PRO A 63 -14.85 19.51 -1.64
C PRO A 63 -13.55 18.98 -2.22
N ASP A 64 -12.53 18.82 -1.41
CA ASP A 64 -11.24 18.39 -1.91
C ASP A 64 -11.17 16.87 -1.98
N ARG A 65 -11.91 16.32 -2.90
CA ARG A 65 -11.96 14.88 -3.06
C ARG A 65 -10.79 14.41 -3.92
N PRO A 66 -10.04 13.40 -3.46
CA PRO A 66 -8.99 12.87 -4.31
C PRO A 66 -9.60 12.20 -5.55
N ASP A 67 -8.98 12.40 -6.68
CA ASP A 67 -9.37 11.66 -7.90
C ASP A 67 -8.88 10.21 -7.77
N ALA A 68 -9.12 9.40 -8.80
CA ALA A 68 -8.79 7.98 -8.75
C ALA A 68 -7.31 7.73 -8.52
N ASP A 69 -6.44 8.50 -9.16
CA ASP A 69 -5.00 8.33 -8.99
C ASP A 69 -4.54 8.77 -7.60
N ALA A 70 -5.05 9.90 -7.13
CA ALA A 70 -4.73 10.37 -5.79
C ALA A 70 -5.27 9.42 -4.72
N ALA A 71 -6.44 8.85 -4.95
CA ALA A 71 -7.02 7.86 -4.04
C ALA A 71 -6.18 6.60 -3.99
N HIS A 72 -5.70 6.13 -5.13
CA HIS A 72 -4.83 4.96 -5.17
C HIS A 72 -3.52 5.22 -4.42
N SER A 73 -2.92 6.40 -4.64
CA SER A 73 -1.70 6.79 -3.92
C SER A 73 -1.94 6.87 -2.42
N LEU A 74 -3.08 7.38 -2.01
CA LEU A 74 -3.44 7.44 -0.61
C LEU A 74 -3.62 6.05 -0.01
N LEU A 75 -4.25 5.14 -0.75
CA LEU A 75 -4.39 3.75 -0.30
C LEU A 75 -3.03 3.10 -0.06
N LEU A 76 -2.10 3.26 -1.01
CA LEU A 76 -0.77 2.70 -0.87
C LEU A 76 -0.07 3.23 0.38
N ARG A 77 -0.14 4.54 0.58
CA ARG A 77 0.50 5.16 1.72
C ARG A 77 -0.11 4.70 3.03
N LEU A 78 -1.44 4.61 3.09
CA LEU A 78 -2.13 4.15 4.29
C LEU A 78 -1.78 2.70 4.59
N VAL A 79 -1.73 1.85 3.57
CA VAL A 79 -1.38 0.44 3.76
C VAL A 79 0.05 0.32 4.32
N VAL A 80 0.99 1.07 3.77
CA VAL A 80 2.37 1.04 4.25
C VAL A 80 2.44 1.55 5.69
N ASP A 81 1.82 2.70 5.97
CA ASP A 81 1.86 3.29 7.31
C ASP A 81 1.23 2.38 8.36
N ARG A 82 0.11 1.79 8.04
CA ARG A 82 -0.57 0.90 8.98
C ARG A 82 0.18 -0.40 9.17
N SER A 83 0.83 -0.88 8.13
CA SER A 83 1.67 -2.08 8.23
C SER A 83 2.85 -1.87 9.18
N ARG A 84 3.41 -0.67 9.18
CA ARG A 84 4.50 -0.35 10.11
C ARG A 84 4.08 -0.41 11.56
N ALA A 85 2.81 -0.12 11.84
CA ALA A 85 2.30 -0.11 13.20
C ALA A 85 2.03 -1.51 13.74
N VAL A 86 2.03 -2.52 12.88
CA VAL A 86 1.79 -3.90 13.31
C VAL A 86 3.06 -4.46 13.92
N PRO A 87 3.00 -5.04 15.13
CA PRO A 87 4.19 -5.64 15.73
C PRO A 87 4.71 -6.79 14.87
N PRO A 88 6.02 -6.98 14.82
CA PRO A 88 6.57 -8.10 14.09
C PRO A 88 6.09 -9.38 14.75
N GLY A 89 5.38 -10.19 14.01
CA GLY A 89 4.87 -11.46 14.48
C GLY A 89 5.86 -12.57 14.21
N GLY A 90 5.38 -13.79 14.30
CA GLY A 90 6.21 -14.94 14.00
C GLY A 90 6.66 -14.92 12.55
N ARG A 91 7.80 -15.54 12.30
CA ARG A 91 8.31 -15.63 10.95
C ARG A 91 7.44 -16.55 10.12
N PRO A 92 7.36 -16.31 8.81
CA PRO A 92 6.71 -17.25 7.92
C PRO A 92 7.33 -18.62 8.08
N ARG A 93 6.52 -19.64 8.03
CA ARG A 93 7.01 -21.00 8.22
C ARG A 93 7.78 -21.52 7.03
N ASP A 94 7.45 -21.00 5.85
CA ASP A 94 8.07 -21.48 4.64
C ASP A 94 9.44 -20.84 4.45
N PRO A 95 10.47 -21.63 4.15
CA PRO A 95 11.76 -21.06 3.83
C PRO A 95 11.69 -20.44 2.43
N GLY A 96 12.64 -19.61 2.09
CA GLY A 96 12.72 -19.01 0.79
C GLY A 96 12.46 -17.52 0.81
N LEU A 97 11.84 -17.00 -0.24
CA LEU A 97 11.71 -15.57 -0.44
C LEU A 97 11.00 -14.86 0.70
N MET A 98 9.90 -15.42 1.19
CA MET A 98 9.15 -14.80 2.27
C MET A 98 10.00 -14.69 3.54
N SER A 99 10.69 -15.76 3.87
CA SER A 99 11.58 -15.77 5.03
C SER A 99 12.70 -14.75 4.86
N ALA A 100 13.28 -14.68 3.67
CA ALA A 100 14.34 -13.74 3.37
C ALA A 100 13.86 -12.30 3.46
N LEU A 101 12.66 -12.01 2.95
CA LEU A 101 12.08 -10.67 3.06
C LEU A 101 11.94 -10.25 4.52
N TRP A 102 11.60 -11.18 5.39
CA TRP A 102 11.40 -10.86 6.80
C TRP A 102 12.70 -10.66 7.57
N THR A 103 13.84 -11.01 6.97
CA THR A 103 15.14 -10.69 7.55
C THR A 103 15.58 -9.27 7.23
N LEU A 104 14.95 -8.63 6.25
CA LEU A 104 15.32 -7.28 5.85
C LEU A 104 14.79 -6.25 6.86
N PRO A 105 15.52 -5.14 7.03
CA PRO A 105 14.97 -3.99 7.74
C PRO A 105 13.66 -3.55 7.08
N ALA A 106 12.75 -3.03 7.88
CA ALA A 106 11.40 -2.69 7.42
C ALA A 106 11.41 -1.79 6.18
N ARG A 107 12.26 -0.77 6.15
CA ARG A 107 12.33 0.14 4.99
C ARG A 107 12.73 -0.57 3.72
N GLN A 108 13.71 -1.45 3.81
CA GLN A 108 14.18 -2.21 2.65
C GLN A 108 13.08 -3.13 2.13
N ARG A 109 12.38 -3.80 3.06
CA ARG A 109 11.28 -4.69 2.69
C ARG A 109 10.16 -3.91 2.01
N GLU A 110 9.77 -2.76 2.58
CA GLU A 110 8.73 -1.89 2.00
C GLU A 110 9.07 -1.48 0.57
N VAL A 111 10.28 -1.04 0.35
CA VAL A 111 10.70 -0.59 -0.98
C VAL A 111 10.63 -1.72 -1.97
N LEU A 112 11.14 -2.90 -1.63
CA LEU A 112 11.10 -4.04 -2.53
C LEU A 112 9.68 -4.48 -2.84
N VAL A 113 8.84 -4.53 -1.81
CA VAL A 113 7.45 -4.96 -2.00
C VAL A 113 6.70 -3.98 -2.89
N LEU A 114 6.87 -2.68 -2.66
CA LEU A 114 6.22 -1.67 -3.48
C LEU A 114 6.71 -1.70 -4.93
N GLN A 115 8.01 -1.87 -5.12
CA GLN A 115 8.57 -1.88 -6.46
C GLN A 115 8.20 -3.12 -7.27
N TYR A 116 8.26 -4.27 -6.64
CA TYR A 116 8.16 -5.53 -7.38
C TYR A 116 6.85 -6.26 -7.21
N ALA A 117 6.21 -6.20 -6.06
CA ALA A 117 4.90 -6.83 -5.88
C ALA A 117 3.78 -5.93 -6.37
N ALA A 118 3.89 -4.62 -6.18
CA ALA A 118 2.91 -3.66 -6.65
C ALA A 118 3.29 -3.04 -7.99
N ASP A 119 4.47 -3.37 -8.50
CA ASP A 119 4.95 -2.89 -9.80
C ASP A 119 4.93 -1.38 -9.93
N LEU A 120 5.37 -0.68 -8.90
CA LEU A 120 5.35 0.78 -8.87
C LEU A 120 6.67 1.38 -9.30
N PRO A 121 6.66 2.48 -10.06
CA PRO A 121 7.89 3.20 -10.36
C PRO A 121 8.43 3.91 -9.13
N ALA A 122 9.70 4.29 -9.17
CA ALA A 122 10.40 4.85 -8.03
C ALA A 122 9.70 6.07 -7.42
N ASN A 123 9.12 6.94 -8.26
CA ASN A 123 8.43 8.11 -7.74
C ASN A 123 7.19 7.76 -6.91
N GLN A 124 6.48 6.72 -7.30
CA GLN A 124 5.31 6.27 -6.54
C GLN A 124 5.72 5.51 -5.29
N VAL A 125 6.78 4.73 -5.36
CA VAL A 125 7.34 4.08 -4.18
C VAL A 125 7.77 5.14 -3.16
N ALA A 126 8.44 6.18 -3.64
CA ALA A 126 8.87 7.28 -2.77
C ALA A 126 7.70 7.93 -2.04
N ALA A 127 6.63 8.22 -2.77
CA ALA A 127 5.43 8.81 -2.18
C ALA A 127 4.78 7.89 -1.15
N ALA A 128 4.66 6.60 -1.46
CA ALA A 128 4.02 5.64 -0.56
C ALA A 128 4.86 5.38 0.69
N ALA A 129 6.17 5.32 0.55
CA ALA A 129 7.07 5.00 1.66
C ALA A 129 7.55 6.22 2.43
N GLY A 130 7.27 7.42 1.94
CA GLY A 130 7.74 8.64 2.58
C GLY A 130 9.23 8.85 2.40
N LEU A 131 9.75 8.53 1.23
CA LEU A 131 11.18 8.62 0.91
C LEU A 131 11.39 9.49 -0.32
N THR A 132 12.63 9.87 -0.56
CA THR A 132 13.00 10.47 -1.84
C THR A 132 13.27 9.35 -2.85
N GLU A 133 13.24 9.66 -4.14
CA GLU A 133 13.55 8.65 -5.15
C GLU A 133 14.98 8.14 -5.01
N THR A 134 15.91 9.00 -4.65
CA THR A 134 17.30 8.59 -4.40
C THR A 134 17.35 7.57 -3.26
N ALA A 135 16.64 7.84 -2.18
CA ALA A 135 16.56 6.91 -1.05
C ALA A 135 15.93 5.58 -1.45
N VAL A 136 14.90 5.62 -2.31
CA VAL A 136 14.28 4.40 -2.82
C VAL A 136 15.32 3.54 -3.54
N ARG A 137 16.10 4.15 -4.43
CA ARG A 137 17.14 3.42 -5.17
C ARG A 137 18.19 2.85 -4.25
N SER A 138 18.62 3.61 -3.25
CA SER A 138 19.60 3.16 -2.28
C SER A 138 19.07 2.00 -1.45
N GLN A 139 17.84 2.12 -0.96
CA GLN A 139 17.25 1.06 -0.16
C GLN A 139 17.01 -0.20 -0.98
N ALA A 140 16.61 -0.05 -2.23
CA ALA A 140 16.43 -1.19 -3.12
C ALA A 140 17.74 -1.93 -3.35
N ALA A 141 18.82 -1.20 -3.57
CA ALA A 141 20.14 -1.81 -3.79
C ALA A 141 20.61 -2.59 -2.56
N LEU A 142 20.43 -2.00 -1.37
CA LEU A 142 20.78 -2.66 -0.12
C LEU A 142 19.93 -3.91 0.10
N ALA A 143 18.64 -3.81 -0.21
CA ALA A 143 17.72 -4.93 -0.05
C ALA A 143 18.09 -6.09 -0.97
N PHE A 144 18.41 -5.80 -2.24
CA PHE A 144 18.82 -6.83 -3.17
C PHE A 144 20.12 -7.51 -2.73
N SER A 145 21.07 -6.74 -2.23
CA SER A 145 22.31 -7.30 -1.72
C SER A 145 22.04 -8.24 -0.57
N ALA A 146 21.19 -7.83 0.35
CA ALA A 146 20.84 -8.64 1.52
C ALA A 146 20.10 -9.91 1.13
N LEU A 147 19.15 -9.80 0.19
CA LEU A 147 18.40 -10.97 -0.29
C LEU A 147 19.33 -11.96 -0.98
N ARG A 148 20.27 -11.45 -1.75
CA ARG A 148 21.22 -12.32 -2.47
C ARG A 148 22.06 -13.12 -1.48
N ALA A 149 22.38 -12.53 -0.34
CA ALA A 149 23.14 -13.21 0.69
C ALA A 149 22.31 -14.27 1.43
N GLU A 150 21.01 -14.06 1.53
CA GLU A 150 20.13 -14.99 2.27
C GLU A 150 19.58 -16.12 1.41
N LEU A 151 19.43 -15.91 0.11
CA LEU A 151 18.88 -16.94 -0.76
C LEU A 151 20.00 -17.88 -1.23
N PRO A 152 19.72 -19.19 -1.29
CA PRO A 152 20.72 -20.11 -1.79
C PRO A 152 20.97 -19.81 -3.26
N THR A 153 22.24 -19.85 -3.63
CA THR A 153 22.57 -19.66 -5.03
C THR A 153 22.09 -20.87 -5.79
N ALA A 154 21.41 -20.62 -6.88
CA ALA A 154 20.96 -21.69 -7.70
C ALA A 154 22.20 -22.17 -8.36
N GLY A 155 22.59 -23.27 -8.03
CA GLY A 155 23.82 -23.77 -8.53
C GLY A 155 24.05 -24.73 -9.33
#